data_d184ac2a6f747b4e88b4d53c344258dc
#
_entry.id   d184ac2a6f747b4e88b4d53c344258dc
#
_cell.length_a   1.000
_cell.length_b   1.000
_cell.length_c   1.000
_cell.angle_alpha   90.00
_cell.angle_beta   90.00
_cell.angle_gamma   90.00
#
_symmetry.space_group_name_H-M   'P 1'
#
loop_
_entity.id
_entity.type
_entity.pdbx_description
1 polymer ?
#
loop_
_entity_poly.entity_id
_entity_poly.type
_entity_poly.pdbx_seq_one_letter_code
_entity_poly.pdbx_strand_id
1 'polypeptide(L)'
;MKRYFITVVILITTISFSYSQDYQIRQVMDLYKNNKVTSGEFNKTLTEKDIEGSPYLSDEFINGTIFTTSKYQFVDVPLRYNIYNDQLEFKTPQNEVQALAAPEIVETVELGDLKMVYIPFSNTKKIRRGFLIVEVEGIASLYSKKEIMFKEAEKSGAYSVAESAKFVKRSDSYYIRVGLAEAKKVGSKKEVVEIFPDHHGEISTFIKKNKVKTNKLEKLKELVLYYNSL
;
A
#
# COMPACT_ATOMS: atom_id res chain seq x y z
N MET A 1 -72.10 0.99 -0.53
CA MET A 1 -71.02 1.22 -1.50
C MET A 1 -69.71 1.20 -0.77
N LYS A 2 -68.93 0.11 -0.85
CA LYS A 2 -67.62 -0.07 -0.20
C LYS A 2 -66.54 0.42 -1.20
N ARG A 3 -65.80 1.49 -0.86
CA ARG A 3 -64.66 1.97 -1.62
C ARG A 3 -63.44 1.15 -1.22
N TYR A 4 -62.87 0.32 -2.13
CA TYR A 4 -61.59 -0.36 -1.94
C TYR A 4 -60.47 0.61 -2.29
N PHE A 5 -59.66 0.97 -1.27
CA PHE A 5 -58.38 1.66 -1.49
C PHE A 5 -57.37 0.59 -1.90
N ILE A 6 -56.95 0.63 -3.15
CA ILE A 6 -55.80 -0.15 -3.64
C ILE A 6 -54.54 0.61 -3.33
N THR A 7 -53.80 0.18 -2.32
CA THR A 7 -52.48 0.72 -1.99
C THR A 7 -51.46 0.01 -2.91
N VAL A 8 -51.00 0.67 -3.94
CA VAL A 8 -49.91 0.21 -4.78
C VAL A 8 -48.61 0.43 -4.01
N VAL A 9 -48.02 -0.64 -3.47
CA VAL A 9 -46.67 -0.60 -2.91
C VAL A 9 -45.68 -0.69 -4.07
N ILE A 10 -45.07 0.43 -4.42
CA ILE A 10 -43.97 0.49 -5.39
C ILE A 10 -42.71 -0.06 -4.67
N LEU A 11 -42.37 -1.31 -4.95
CA LEU A 11 -41.13 -1.91 -4.52
C LEU A 11 -39.98 -1.33 -5.37
N ILE A 12 -39.31 -0.30 -4.86
CA ILE A 12 -38.11 0.23 -5.49
C ILE A 12 -36.98 -0.75 -5.20
N THR A 13 -36.75 -1.65 -6.14
CA THR A 13 -35.53 -2.48 -6.14
C THR A 13 -34.37 -1.59 -6.54
N THR A 14 -33.56 -1.18 -5.57
CA THR A 14 -32.28 -0.54 -5.80
C THR A 14 -31.34 -1.58 -6.44
N ILE A 15 -31.22 -1.54 -7.76
CA ILE A 15 -30.24 -2.32 -8.49
C ILE A 15 -28.88 -1.69 -8.19
N SER A 16 -28.13 -2.27 -7.27
CA SER A 16 -26.73 -1.95 -7.05
C SER A 16 -25.97 -2.38 -8.29
N PHE A 17 -25.61 -1.44 -9.17
CA PHE A 17 -24.66 -1.71 -10.23
C PHE A 17 -23.29 -1.91 -9.59
N SER A 18 -22.93 -3.15 -9.32
CA SER A 18 -21.55 -3.52 -9.08
C SER A 18 -20.79 -3.31 -10.37
N TYR A 19 -20.03 -2.24 -10.48
CA TYR A 19 -19.06 -2.08 -11.53
C TYR A 19 -17.95 -3.10 -11.29
N SER A 20 -18.09 -4.28 -11.87
CA SER A 20 -16.99 -5.23 -11.98
C SER A 20 -15.94 -4.57 -12.87
N GLN A 21 -14.77 -4.30 -12.32
CA GLN A 21 -13.63 -3.86 -13.13
C GLN A 21 -13.16 -5.08 -13.93
N ASP A 22 -13.43 -5.07 -15.20
CA ASP A 22 -13.04 -6.16 -16.11
C ASP A 22 -11.55 -6.03 -16.44
N TYR A 23 -10.72 -6.85 -15.76
CA TYR A 23 -9.28 -6.93 -16.01
C TYR A 23 -8.98 -8.03 -17.03
N GLN A 24 -8.21 -7.69 -18.05
CA GLN A 24 -7.69 -8.69 -18.99
C GLN A 24 -6.56 -9.49 -18.34
N ILE A 25 -6.77 -10.80 -18.20
CA ILE A 25 -5.78 -11.72 -17.62
C ILE A 25 -4.55 -11.81 -18.53
N ARG A 26 -3.36 -11.65 -17.94
CA ARG A 26 -2.07 -11.76 -18.60
C ARG A 26 -1.16 -12.68 -17.80
N GLN A 27 -0.23 -13.32 -18.49
CA GLN A 27 0.74 -14.22 -17.90
C GLN A 27 2.02 -13.46 -17.50
N VAL A 28 2.81 -14.05 -16.60
CA VAL A 28 4.10 -13.49 -16.18
C VAL A 28 5.04 -13.20 -17.36
N MET A 29 4.95 -13.98 -18.44
CA MET A 29 5.72 -13.75 -19.68
C MET A 29 5.38 -12.39 -20.33
N ASP A 30 4.13 -11.97 -20.28
CA ASP A 30 3.73 -10.67 -20.83
C ASP A 30 4.24 -9.53 -19.96
N LEU A 31 4.24 -9.71 -18.62
CA LEU A 31 4.86 -8.77 -17.70
C LEU A 31 6.36 -8.62 -17.97
N TYR A 32 7.07 -9.74 -18.16
CA TYR A 32 8.48 -9.74 -18.51
C TYR A 32 8.78 -9.00 -19.80
N LYS A 33 8.00 -9.27 -20.87
CA LYS A 33 8.14 -8.58 -22.17
C LYS A 33 7.92 -7.08 -22.03
N ASN A 34 6.86 -6.68 -21.33
CA ASN A 34 6.54 -5.28 -21.09
C ASN A 34 7.64 -4.58 -20.28
N ASN A 35 8.13 -5.25 -19.22
CA ASN A 35 9.21 -4.73 -18.40
C ASN A 35 10.49 -4.51 -19.21
N LYS A 36 10.83 -5.45 -20.08
CA LYS A 36 12.03 -5.37 -20.93
C LYS A 36 11.94 -4.24 -21.97
N VAL A 37 10.76 -3.95 -22.48
CA VAL A 37 10.53 -2.85 -23.43
C VAL A 37 10.61 -1.49 -22.73
N THR A 38 10.14 -1.42 -21.48
CA THR A 38 10.07 -0.17 -20.71
C THR A 38 11.40 0.19 -20.04
N SER A 39 12.17 -0.80 -19.61
CA SER A 39 13.47 -0.61 -18.97
C SER A 39 14.60 -0.86 -19.95
N GLY A 40 15.24 0.17 -20.45
CA GLY A 40 16.46 0.04 -21.25
C GLY A 40 17.66 -0.56 -20.52
N GLU A 41 17.61 -0.66 -19.17
CA GLU A 41 18.66 -1.23 -18.32
C GLU A 41 18.07 -2.00 -17.13
N PHE A 42 18.67 -3.16 -16.82
CA PHE A 42 18.34 -3.95 -15.65
C PHE A 42 18.94 -3.31 -14.40
N ASN A 43 18.13 -2.86 -13.47
CA ASN A 43 18.58 -2.57 -12.12
C ASN A 43 18.95 -3.91 -11.45
N LYS A 44 20.25 -4.20 -11.31
CA LYS A 44 20.74 -5.33 -10.52
C LYS A 44 20.26 -5.14 -9.08
N THR A 45 19.48 -6.06 -8.60
CA THR A 45 19.14 -6.16 -7.19
C THR A 45 20.43 -6.41 -6.41
N LEU A 46 20.67 -5.61 -5.37
CA LEU A 46 21.81 -5.82 -4.46
C LEU A 46 21.58 -7.14 -3.70
N THR A 47 22.18 -8.20 -4.16
CA THR A 47 22.29 -9.47 -3.40
C THR A 47 23.56 -9.40 -2.57
N GLU A 48 23.46 -8.85 -1.37
CA GLU A 48 24.62 -8.77 -0.48
C GLU A 48 24.55 -9.92 0.54
N LYS A 49 25.34 -10.96 0.30
CA LYS A 49 25.42 -12.17 1.14
C LYS A 49 26.02 -11.92 2.54
N ASP A 50 26.63 -10.74 2.76
CA ASP A 50 27.40 -10.43 3.97
C ASP A 50 26.73 -9.37 4.86
N ILE A 51 25.44 -9.03 4.59
CA ILE A 51 24.70 -8.04 5.35
C ILE A 51 23.69 -8.75 6.26
N GLU A 52 23.69 -8.42 7.53
CA GLU A 52 22.70 -8.93 8.48
C GLU A 52 21.30 -8.35 8.20
N GLY A 53 20.26 -9.17 8.42
CA GLY A 53 18.87 -8.77 8.19
C GLY A 53 18.49 -8.84 6.72
N SER A 54 17.35 -8.24 6.36
CA SER A 54 16.78 -8.34 5.03
C SER A 54 16.22 -7.00 4.57
N PRO A 55 16.43 -6.59 3.30
CA PRO A 55 15.77 -5.42 2.71
C PRO A 55 14.32 -5.67 2.30
N TYR A 56 13.85 -6.91 2.42
CA TYR A 56 12.57 -7.35 1.88
C TYR A 56 11.46 -7.41 2.94
N LEU A 57 10.23 -7.39 2.48
CA LEU A 57 9.04 -7.70 3.28
C LEU A 57 9.03 -9.18 3.69
N SER A 58 9.34 -10.05 2.73
CA SER A 58 9.64 -11.48 2.85
C SER A 58 10.84 -11.79 1.96
N ASP A 59 11.74 -12.66 2.39
CA ASP A 59 12.89 -13.08 1.59
C ASP A 59 12.46 -13.98 0.43
N GLU A 60 11.32 -14.65 0.57
CA GLU A 60 10.77 -15.55 -0.42
C GLU A 60 9.86 -14.81 -1.41
N PHE A 61 9.86 -15.34 -2.65
CA PHE A 61 8.88 -14.93 -3.66
C PHE A 61 7.56 -15.63 -3.39
N ILE A 62 6.48 -14.86 -3.37
CA ILE A 62 5.11 -15.33 -3.17
C ILE A 62 4.33 -15.09 -4.45
N ASN A 63 3.56 -16.06 -4.91
CA ASN A 63 2.68 -15.87 -6.04
C ASN A 63 1.64 -14.80 -5.72
N GLY A 64 1.55 -13.81 -6.58
CA GLY A 64 0.65 -12.69 -6.43
C GLY A 64 0.06 -12.25 -7.74
N THR A 65 -0.76 -11.20 -7.69
CA THR A 65 -1.43 -10.62 -8.85
C THR A 65 -1.13 -9.14 -8.93
N ILE A 66 -0.79 -8.67 -10.14
CA ILE A 66 -0.61 -7.25 -10.44
C ILE A 66 -1.78 -6.78 -11.29
N PHE A 67 -2.53 -5.81 -10.81
CA PHE A 67 -3.58 -5.10 -11.55
C PHE A 67 -3.02 -3.77 -12.05
N THR A 68 -3.26 -3.45 -13.32
CA THR A 68 -2.72 -2.24 -13.93
C THR A 68 -3.80 -1.22 -14.23
N THR A 69 -3.40 0.05 -14.30
CA THR A 69 -4.25 1.17 -14.72
C THR A 69 -4.84 0.99 -16.12
N SER A 70 -4.18 0.20 -16.99
CA SER A 70 -4.67 -0.18 -18.32
C SER A 70 -5.61 -1.39 -18.30
N LYS A 71 -6.06 -1.84 -17.11
CA LYS A 71 -6.99 -2.96 -16.93
C LYS A 71 -6.44 -4.31 -17.39
N TYR A 72 -5.12 -4.49 -17.29
CA TYR A 72 -4.50 -5.81 -17.39
C TYR A 72 -4.32 -6.39 -15.98
N GLN A 73 -4.44 -7.71 -15.89
CA GLN A 73 -4.21 -8.48 -14.68
C GLN A 73 -3.14 -9.55 -14.97
N PHE A 74 -1.98 -9.43 -14.32
CA PHE A 74 -0.92 -10.43 -14.38
C PHE A 74 -1.08 -11.35 -13.17
N VAL A 75 -1.46 -12.59 -13.40
CA VAL A 75 -1.75 -13.58 -12.36
C VAL A 75 -0.59 -14.54 -12.15
N ASP A 76 -0.53 -15.14 -10.96
CA ASP A 76 0.47 -16.15 -10.56
C ASP A 76 1.91 -15.68 -10.78
N VAL A 77 2.14 -14.38 -10.60
CA VAL A 77 3.48 -13.79 -10.72
C VAL A 77 4.23 -14.04 -9.41
N PRO A 78 5.41 -14.69 -9.45
CA PRO A 78 6.26 -14.79 -8.26
C PRO A 78 6.81 -13.40 -7.91
N LEU A 79 6.25 -12.78 -6.86
CA LEU A 79 6.52 -11.40 -6.43
C LEU A 79 7.28 -11.35 -5.12
N ARG A 80 8.08 -10.30 -4.96
CA ARG A 80 8.73 -9.93 -3.70
C ARG A 80 8.81 -8.41 -3.60
N TYR A 81 8.52 -7.85 -2.43
CA TYR A 81 8.64 -6.42 -2.22
C TYR A 81 9.92 -6.08 -1.48
N ASN A 82 10.78 -5.29 -2.14
CA ASN A 82 11.98 -4.70 -1.57
C ASN A 82 11.61 -3.38 -0.89
N ILE A 83 11.54 -3.40 0.45
CA ILE A 83 11.16 -2.24 1.28
C ILE A 83 12.23 -1.16 1.20
N TYR A 84 13.52 -1.56 1.20
CA TYR A 84 14.63 -0.62 1.22
C TYR A 84 14.67 0.26 -0.04
N ASN A 85 14.50 -0.36 -1.20
CA ASN A 85 14.49 0.32 -2.50
C ASN A 85 13.09 0.82 -2.93
N ASP A 86 12.02 0.46 -2.18
CA ASP A 86 10.62 0.69 -2.57
C ASP A 86 10.28 0.11 -3.96
N GLN A 87 10.71 -1.12 -4.21
CA GLN A 87 10.59 -1.80 -5.50
C GLN A 87 9.84 -3.11 -5.39
N LEU A 88 8.98 -3.38 -6.36
CA LEU A 88 8.38 -4.68 -6.56
C LEU A 88 9.27 -5.48 -7.50
N GLU A 89 9.71 -6.65 -7.04
CA GLU A 89 10.53 -7.59 -7.81
C GLU A 89 9.68 -8.79 -8.23
N PHE A 90 9.99 -9.37 -9.38
CA PHE A 90 9.35 -10.58 -9.85
C PHE A 90 10.38 -11.55 -10.47
N LYS A 91 10.05 -12.84 -10.47
CA LYS A 91 10.84 -13.84 -11.20
C LYS A 91 10.31 -14.00 -12.60
N THR A 92 11.24 -14.04 -13.56
CA THR A 92 10.96 -14.39 -14.95
C THR A 92 10.75 -15.91 -15.08
N PRO A 93 10.21 -16.40 -16.21
CA PRO A 93 10.14 -17.83 -16.49
C PRO A 93 11.50 -18.53 -16.51
N GLN A 94 12.59 -17.78 -16.73
CA GLN A 94 13.96 -18.27 -16.66
C GLN A 94 14.53 -18.24 -15.21
N ASN A 95 13.68 -17.95 -14.22
CA ASN A 95 14.03 -17.80 -12.81
C ASN A 95 15.00 -16.64 -12.50
N GLU A 96 15.09 -15.65 -13.39
CA GLU A 96 15.84 -14.41 -13.16
C GLU A 96 14.99 -13.43 -12.33
N VAL A 97 15.63 -12.71 -11.42
CA VAL A 97 14.95 -11.67 -10.63
C VAL A 97 15.06 -10.33 -11.35
N GLN A 98 13.92 -9.67 -11.50
CA GLN A 98 13.84 -8.34 -12.09
C GLN A 98 12.99 -7.41 -11.22
N ALA A 99 13.40 -6.13 -11.11
CA ALA A 99 12.56 -5.10 -10.55
C ALA A 99 11.53 -4.63 -11.58
N LEU A 100 10.33 -4.31 -11.14
CA LEU A 100 9.31 -3.71 -11.99
C LEU A 100 9.74 -2.30 -12.38
N ALA A 101 10.02 -2.09 -13.67
CA ALA A 101 10.62 -0.85 -14.17
C ALA A 101 9.66 0.34 -14.19
N ALA A 102 8.37 0.09 -14.39
CA ALA A 102 7.33 1.11 -14.51
C ALA A 102 6.24 0.92 -13.42
N PRO A 103 6.55 1.17 -12.14
CA PRO A 103 5.59 0.95 -11.05
C PRO A 103 4.35 1.86 -11.14
N GLU A 104 4.41 2.95 -11.89
CA GLU A 104 3.30 3.87 -12.12
C GLU A 104 2.14 3.26 -12.92
N ILE A 105 2.36 2.15 -13.63
CA ILE A 105 1.28 1.41 -14.29
C ILE A 105 0.49 0.55 -13.32
N VAL A 106 1.02 0.32 -12.11
CA VAL A 106 0.36 -0.51 -11.10
C VAL A 106 -0.80 0.26 -10.48
N GLU A 107 -1.97 -0.33 -10.52
CA GLU A 107 -3.15 0.10 -9.78
C GLU A 107 -3.17 -0.57 -8.40
N THR A 108 -3.03 -1.90 -8.38
CA THR A 108 -3.03 -2.71 -7.17
C THR A 108 -2.11 -3.93 -7.33
N VAL A 109 -1.52 -4.36 -6.24
CA VAL A 109 -0.81 -5.64 -6.13
C VAL A 109 -1.43 -6.43 -5.00
N GLU A 110 -1.78 -7.68 -5.27
CA GLU A 110 -2.12 -8.66 -4.25
C GLU A 110 -0.91 -9.58 -4.04
N LEU A 111 -0.40 -9.61 -2.81
CA LEU A 111 0.80 -10.36 -2.41
C LEU A 111 0.50 -11.14 -1.13
N GLY A 112 0.11 -12.41 -1.26
CA GLY A 112 -0.46 -13.17 -0.15
C GLY A 112 -1.72 -12.48 0.38
N ASP A 113 -1.77 -12.24 1.69
CA ASP A 113 -2.89 -11.54 2.35
C ASP A 113 -2.78 -10.00 2.26
N LEU A 114 -1.74 -9.49 1.62
CA LEU A 114 -1.50 -8.06 1.52
C LEU A 114 -2.01 -7.49 0.20
N LYS A 115 -2.66 -6.34 0.29
CA LYS A 115 -3.01 -5.50 -0.84
C LYS A 115 -2.14 -4.26 -0.82
N MET A 116 -1.49 -3.94 -1.93
CA MET A 116 -0.60 -2.79 -2.07
C MET A 116 -1.03 -1.92 -3.24
N VAL A 117 -0.78 -0.63 -3.15
CA VAL A 117 -1.04 0.35 -4.22
C VAL A 117 0.19 1.22 -4.45
N TYR A 118 0.40 1.68 -5.70
CA TYR A 118 1.47 2.63 -6.02
C TYR A 118 0.89 4.02 -6.23
N ILE A 119 0.86 4.84 -5.18
CA ILE A 119 0.17 6.12 -5.16
C ILE A 119 1.06 7.27 -4.70
N PRO A 120 0.66 8.55 -4.99
CA PRO A 120 1.31 9.71 -4.39
C PRO A 120 0.99 9.80 -2.90
N PHE A 121 2.04 10.09 -2.12
CA PHE A 121 1.92 10.37 -0.70
C PHE A 121 2.82 11.54 -0.29
N SER A 122 2.38 12.30 0.71
CA SER A 122 3.13 13.44 1.22
C SER A 122 3.79 13.11 2.56
N ASN A 123 5.09 13.40 2.64
CA ASN A 123 5.84 13.40 3.88
C ASN A 123 6.31 14.83 4.15
N THR A 124 5.66 15.51 5.08
CA THR A 124 5.87 16.92 5.45
C THR A 124 5.66 17.92 4.32
N LYS A 125 6.63 18.15 3.42
CA LYS A 125 6.56 19.15 2.35
C LYS A 125 6.82 18.58 0.95
N LYS A 126 7.11 17.28 0.83
CA LYS A 126 7.45 16.65 -0.45
C LYS A 126 6.43 15.56 -0.79
N ILE A 127 5.86 15.65 -1.97
CA ILE A 127 5.06 14.56 -2.54
C ILE A 127 6.03 13.58 -3.21
N ARG A 128 5.85 12.31 -2.90
CA ARG A 128 6.56 11.18 -3.51
C ARG A 128 5.53 10.17 -4.01
N ARG A 129 5.92 9.28 -4.88
CA ARG A 129 5.15 8.09 -5.24
C ARG A 129 5.86 6.87 -4.70
N GLY A 130 5.10 5.85 -4.34
CA GLY A 130 5.67 4.60 -3.85
C GLY A 130 4.60 3.61 -3.47
N PHE A 131 5.04 2.41 -3.08
CA PHE A 131 4.15 1.35 -2.63
C PHE A 131 3.70 1.60 -1.20
N LEU A 132 2.39 1.51 -0.99
CA LEU A 132 1.75 1.54 0.32
C LEU A 132 0.88 0.30 0.49
N ILE A 133 0.87 -0.28 1.70
CA ILE A 133 0.00 -1.40 2.06
C ILE A 133 -1.35 -0.84 2.47
N VAL A 134 -2.42 -1.39 1.91
CA VAL A 134 -3.80 -0.98 2.20
C VAL A 134 -4.24 -1.63 3.51
N GLU A 135 -4.66 -0.82 4.46
CA GLU A 135 -5.13 -1.27 5.78
C GLU A 135 -6.66 -1.12 5.94
N VAL A 136 -7.22 -0.07 5.34
CA VAL A 136 -8.67 0.18 5.25
C VAL A 136 -8.94 0.83 3.90
N GLU A 137 -9.98 0.37 3.22
CA GLU A 137 -10.51 0.99 1.99
C GLU A 137 -11.85 1.67 2.27
N GLY A 138 -12.11 2.77 1.58
CA GLY A 138 -13.36 3.52 1.67
C GLY A 138 -13.23 4.94 1.10
N ILE A 139 -14.18 5.82 1.47
CA ILE A 139 -14.10 7.26 1.15
C ILE A 139 -12.78 7.82 1.69
N ALA A 140 -12.46 7.49 2.94
CA ALA A 140 -11.13 7.61 3.49
C ALA A 140 -10.48 6.23 3.51
N SER A 141 -9.23 6.15 3.05
CA SER A 141 -8.43 4.94 3.07
C SER A 141 -7.22 5.12 3.98
N LEU A 142 -6.87 4.05 4.71
CA LEU A 142 -5.69 4.01 5.58
C LEU A 142 -4.63 3.13 4.93
N TYR A 143 -3.40 3.60 4.97
CA TYR A 143 -2.25 2.87 4.45
C TYR A 143 -1.14 2.79 5.48
N SER A 144 -0.35 1.71 5.42
CA SER A 144 0.93 1.59 6.10
C SER A 144 2.08 1.55 5.10
N LYS A 145 3.21 2.14 5.47
CA LYS A 145 4.47 2.02 4.75
C LYS A 145 5.51 1.42 5.68
N LYS A 146 6.05 0.29 5.27
CA LYS A 146 7.18 -0.34 5.94
C LYS A 146 8.44 0.46 5.67
N GLU A 147 9.32 0.55 6.65
CA GLU A 147 10.58 1.27 6.53
C GLU A 147 11.74 0.40 7.00
N ILE A 148 12.81 0.38 6.20
CA ILE A 148 14.06 -0.27 6.52
C ILE A 148 15.18 0.75 6.32
N MET A 149 16.15 0.73 7.24
CA MET A 149 17.36 1.54 7.16
C MET A 149 18.56 0.60 7.01
N PHE A 150 19.46 0.95 6.11
CA PHE A 150 20.77 0.32 6.05
C PHE A 150 21.71 1.02 7.05
N LYS A 151 22.36 0.21 7.91
CA LYS A 151 23.43 0.66 8.81
C LYS A 151 24.73 0.10 8.29
N GLU A 152 25.68 0.98 7.97
CA GLU A 152 27.02 0.56 7.52
C GLU A 152 27.79 -0.17 8.62
N ALA A 153 28.75 -1.00 8.21
CA ALA A 153 29.65 -1.68 9.14
C ALA A 153 30.48 -0.64 9.91
N GLU A 154 30.57 -0.82 11.21
CA GLU A 154 31.44 -0.01 12.07
C GLU A 154 32.71 -0.81 12.42
N LYS A 155 33.89 -0.20 12.20
CA LYS A 155 35.16 -0.77 12.62
C LYS A 155 35.29 -0.71 14.15
N SER A 156 35.98 -1.69 14.73
CA SER A 156 36.30 -1.66 16.15
C SER A 156 37.09 -0.38 16.50
N GLY A 157 36.63 0.37 17.49
CA GLY A 157 37.36 1.49 18.11
C GLY A 157 37.94 1.09 19.46
N ALA A 158 38.60 2.01 20.14
CA ALA A 158 39.21 1.77 21.45
C ALA A 158 38.19 1.28 22.52
N TYR A 159 36.91 1.59 22.35
CA TYR A 159 35.80 1.27 23.27
C TYR A 159 34.56 0.69 22.58
N SER A 160 34.64 0.34 21.28
CA SER A 160 33.51 -0.22 20.53
C SER A 160 33.91 -1.54 19.86
N VAL A 161 32.99 -2.50 19.85
CA VAL A 161 33.12 -3.75 19.09
C VAL A 161 32.76 -3.46 17.63
N ALA A 162 33.44 -4.12 16.71
CA ALA A 162 33.06 -4.06 15.29
C ALA A 162 31.62 -4.53 15.10
N GLU A 163 30.82 -3.77 14.35
CA GLU A 163 29.48 -4.17 13.96
C GLU A 163 29.44 -4.42 12.45
N SER A 164 28.80 -5.53 12.04
CA SER A 164 28.55 -5.83 10.63
C SER A 164 27.55 -4.85 10.04
N ALA A 165 27.61 -4.66 8.72
CA ALA A 165 26.56 -3.95 8.01
C ALA A 165 25.22 -4.67 8.18
N LYS A 166 24.12 -3.93 8.35
CA LYS A 166 22.81 -4.54 8.58
C LYS A 166 21.63 -3.72 8.11
N PHE A 167 20.59 -4.42 7.69
CA PHE A 167 19.27 -3.83 7.48
C PHE A 167 18.49 -3.83 8.79
N VAL A 168 18.02 -2.66 9.20
CA VAL A 168 17.28 -2.45 10.46
C VAL A 168 15.86 -2.01 10.15
N LYS A 169 14.88 -2.81 10.59
CA LYS A 169 13.45 -2.44 10.49
C LYS A 169 13.18 -1.23 11.39
N ARG A 170 12.46 -0.25 10.84
CA ARG A 170 11.93 0.91 11.55
C ARG A 170 10.45 0.76 11.86
N SER A 171 9.94 1.64 12.69
CA SER A 171 8.49 1.72 12.90
C SER A 171 7.78 2.11 11.62
N ASP A 172 6.64 1.47 11.36
CA ASP A 172 5.81 1.78 10.19
C ASP A 172 5.35 3.24 10.23
N SER A 173 5.27 3.86 9.06
CA SER A 173 4.60 5.13 8.86
C SER A 173 3.19 4.89 8.35
N TYR A 174 2.22 5.68 8.83
CA TYR A 174 0.82 5.57 8.41
C TYR A 174 0.41 6.78 7.60
N TYR A 175 -0.50 6.56 6.66
CA TYR A 175 -1.01 7.58 5.76
C TYR A 175 -2.51 7.44 5.61
N ILE A 176 -3.21 8.58 5.55
CA ILE A 176 -4.65 8.62 5.28
C ILE A 176 -4.86 9.40 3.98
N ARG A 177 -5.72 8.87 3.12
CA ARG A 177 -6.15 9.48 1.86
C ARG A 177 -7.66 9.62 1.87
N VAL A 178 -8.18 10.80 1.54
CA VAL A 178 -9.61 11.02 1.36
C VAL A 178 -9.87 11.31 -0.12
N GLY A 179 -10.77 10.54 -0.73
CA GLY A 179 -11.04 10.62 -2.16
C GLY A 179 -9.81 10.31 -3.02
N LEU A 180 -9.54 11.18 -4.00
CA LEU A 180 -8.45 11.02 -4.98
C LEU A 180 -7.20 11.87 -4.68
N ALA A 181 -7.14 12.55 -3.53
CA ALA A 181 -5.99 13.35 -3.13
C ALA A 181 -4.75 12.48 -2.87
N GLU A 182 -3.60 13.11 -2.64
CA GLU A 182 -2.42 12.37 -2.14
C GLU A 182 -2.66 11.84 -0.73
N ALA A 183 -2.07 10.71 -0.40
CA ALA A 183 -2.09 10.16 0.95
C ALA A 183 -1.22 11.01 1.88
N LYS A 184 -1.81 11.57 2.95
CA LYS A 184 -1.12 12.44 3.91
C LYS A 184 -0.58 11.62 5.08
N LYS A 185 0.65 11.88 5.49
CA LYS A 185 1.27 11.21 6.65
C LYS A 185 0.48 11.51 7.92
N VAL A 186 0.22 10.47 8.68
CA VAL A 186 -0.36 10.56 10.02
C VAL A 186 0.70 11.09 10.98
N GLY A 187 0.43 12.24 11.56
CA GLY A 187 1.31 12.91 12.52
C GLY A 187 0.67 13.05 13.90
N SER A 188 0.64 14.26 14.42
CA SER A 188 -0.04 14.58 15.67
C SER A 188 -1.56 14.42 15.55
N LYS A 189 -2.25 14.31 16.68
CA LYS A 189 -3.73 14.22 16.69
C LYS A 189 -4.40 15.40 15.98
N LYS A 190 -3.82 16.60 16.09
CA LYS A 190 -4.33 17.79 15.41
C LYS A 190 -4.18 17.67 13.90
N GLU A 191 -3.01 17.27 13.41
CA GLU A 191 -2.76 17.03 11.99
C GLU A 191 -3.66 15.95 11.41
N VAL A 192 -3.95 14.89 12.18
CA VAL A 192 -4.89 13.84 11.76
C VAL A 192 -6.29 14.39 11.53
N VAL A 193 -6.80 15.29 12.40
CA VAL A 193 -8.10 15.94 12.20
C VAL A 193 -8.10 16.76 10.90
N GLU A 194 -6.99 17.45 10.61
CA GLU A 194 -6.84 18.30 9.42
C GLU A 194 -6.70 17.51 8.09
N ILE A 195 -6.48 16.19 8.15
CA ILE A 195 -6.46 15.33 6.95
C ILE A 195 -7.87 15.19 6.36
N PHE A 196 -8.89 15.10 7.21
CA PHE A 196 -10.28 14.95 6.79
C PHE A 196 -10.83 16.31 6.34
N PRO A 197 -11.57 16.39 5.21
CA PRO A 197 -12.08 17.66 4.69
C PRO A 197 -13.26 18.20 5.50
N ASP A 198 -13.95 17.35 6.24
CA ASP A 198 -15.18 17.62 6.99
C ASP A 198 -15.21 16.84 8.31
N HIS A 199 -16.29 16.92 9.05
CA HIS A 199 -16.51 16.19 10.32
C HIS A 199 -15.41 16.40 11.36
N HIS A 200 -14.70 17.55 11.37
CA HIS A 200 -13.59 17.81 12.28
C HIS A 200 -13.97 17.69 13.77
N GLY A 201 -15.20 18.11 14.11
CA GLY A 201 -15.75 18.04 15.48
C GLY A 201 -15.94 16.60 15.94
N GLU A 202 -16.58 15.78 15.10
CA GLU A 202 -16.84 14.37 15.34
C GLU A 202 -15.55 13.58 15.42
N ILE A 203 -14.61 13.81 14.49
CA ILE A 203 -13.27 13.18 14.47
C ILE A 203 -12.48 13.56 15.72
N SER A 204 -12.46 14.84 16.11
CA SER A 204 -11.78 15.28 17.34
C SER A 204 -12.37 14.63 18.59
N THR A 205 -13.70 14.53 18.66
CA THR A 205 -14.42 13.87 19.74
C THR A 205 -14.11 12.38 19.79
N PHE A 206 -14.14 11.70 18.65
CA PHE A 206 -13.79 10.29 18.53
C PHE A 206 -12.36 10.01 19.03
N ILE A 207 -11.38 10.82 18.56
CA ILE A 207 -9.96 10.70 18.97
C ILE A 207 -9.81 10.82 20.49
N LYS A 208 -10.51 11.76 21.12
CA LYS A 208 -10.48 11.96 22.58
C LYS A 208 -11.14 10.81 23.33
N LYS A 209 -12.39 10.46 22.95
CA LYS A 209 -13.21 9.42 23.59
C LYS A 209 -12.54 8.05 23.54
N ASN A 210 -12.01 7.66 22.38
CA ASN A 210 -11.41 6.35 22.14
C ASN A 210 -9.90 6.32 22.41
N LYS A 211 -9.33 7.42 22.93
CA LYS A 211 -7.90 7.56 23.26
C LYS A 211 -7.00 7.13 22.10
N VAL A 212 -7.35 7.55 20.87
CA VAL A 212 -6.64 7.19 19.65
C VAL A 212 -5.17 7.61 19.76
N LYS A 213 -4.27 6.65 19.52
CA LYS A 213 -2.83 6.86 19.40
C LYS A 213 -2.45 6.76 17.93
N THR A 214 -1.87 7.83 17.39
CA THR A 214 -1.55 7.95 15.94
C THR A 214 -0.43 7.03 15.46
N ASN A 215 0.28 6.38 16.39
CA ASN A 215 1.30 5.37 16.13
C ASN A 215 0.79 3.92 16.30
N LYS A 216 -0.52 3.72 16.47
CA LYS A 216 -1.14 2.39 16.63
C LYS A 216 -2.10 2.14 15.49
N LEU A 217 -1.75 1.17 14.63
CA LEU A 217 -2.51 0.80 13.44
C LEU A 217 -3.99 0.55 13.74
N GLU A 218 -4.29 -0.29 14.73
CA GLU A 218 -5.68 -0.65 15.06
C GLU A 218 -6.52 0.57 15.46
N LYS A 219 -5.91 1.53 16.16
CA LYS A 219 -6.61 2.77 16.53
C LYS A 219 -6.83 3.71 15.34
N LEU A 220 -5.96 3.66 14.36
CA LEU A 220 -6.16 4.38 13.11
C LEU A 220 -7.22 3.69 12.22
N LYS A 221 -7.25 2.35 12.20
CA LYS A 221 -8.33 1.59 11.53
C LYS A 221 -9.69 1.95 12.10
N GLU A 222 -9.85 1.93 13.43
CA GLU A 222 -11.09 2.33 14.10
C GLU A 222 -11.51 3.76 13.70
N LEU A 223 -10.57 4.69 13.65
CA LEU A 223 -10.83 6.09 13.29
C LEU A 223 -11.30 6.23 11.84
N VAL A 224 -10.60 5.59 10.89
CA VAL A 224 -10.93 5.69 9.47
C VAL A 224 -12.25 4.98 9.15
N LEU A 225 -12.51 3.83 9.77
CA LEU A 225 -13.81 3.16 9.66
C LEU A 225 -14.95 4.00 10.24
N TYR A 226 -14.72 4.70 11.36
CA TYR A 226 -15.70 5.63 11.91
C TYR A 226 -16.00 6.77 10.93
N TYR A 227 -14.96 7.42 10.36
CA TYR A 227 -15.18 8.45 9.34
C TYR A 227 -15.97 7.94 8.13
N ASN A 228 -15.67 6.73 7.65
CA ASN A 228 -16.37 6.11 6.52
C ASN A 228 -17.84 5.76 6.85
N SER A 229 -18.23 5.81 8.11
CA SER A 229 -19.62 5.57 8.56
C SER A 229 -20.43 6.84 8.78
N LEU A 230 -19.81 8.01 8.72
CA LEU A 230 -20.50 9.31 8.83
C LEU A 230 -21.16 9.71 7.51
#